data_8315755549f683f4da182b049038ccfc
#
_entry.id   8315755549f683f4da182b049038ccfc
#
_cell.length_a   1.000
_cell.length_b   1.000
_cell.length_c   1.000
_cell.angle_alpha   90.00
_cell.angle_beta   90.00
_cell.angle_gamma   90.00
#
_symmetry.space_group_name_H-M   'P 1'
#
loop_
_entity.id
_entity.type
_entity.pdbx_description
1 polymer ?
#
loop_
_entity_poly.entity_id
_entity_poly.type
_entity_poly.pdbx_seq_one_letter_code
_entity_poly.pdbx_strand_id
1 'polypeptide(L)'
;GFLRYIPFAALHDGQGYLVESFAFSLYSTAVPTQFARGARVAEKAAGFGVTRAHPGFSPLPGVAHEIETIFAAQDGQGVLLGDAVLDEGFDTRSLRKVLMRKPGILHIASHFALRPGQEDDSFLLLGDGTHLSLSAIRQKRAFRFQGVDLLTLSACQTARGGDGSEIDGFGATAQLNGASAVMASLWPVADAATPILMQDFYHGMIIEGLDKAEALRRAQVAMLQGDGQGAGATRAAESMDDDQGEAGFAHPYFWSAFVLMGNWL
;
A
#
# COMPACT_ATOMS: atom_id res chain seq x y z
N GLY A 1 -2.89 -12.47 -17.09
CA GLY A 1 -4.20 -13.13 -17.09
C GLY A 1 -5.02 -12.75 -15.85
N PHE A 2 -6.30 -13.10 -15.81
CA PHE A 2 -7.23 -12.70 -14.74
C PHE A 2 -6.88 -13.23 -13.35
N LEU A 3 -6.08 -14.27 -13.22
CA LEU A 3 -5.72 -14.88 -11.93
C LEU A 3 -5.05 -13.90 -10.95
N ARG A 4 -4.38 -12.88 -11.43
CA ARG A 4 -3.71 -11.88 -10.59
C ARG A 4 -4.66 -10.91 -9.86
N TYR A 5 -5.94 -10.88 -10.27
CA TYR A 5 -6.99 -10.11 -9.61
C TYR A 5 -7.77 -10.93 -8.58
N ILE A 6 -7.45 -12.21 -8.46
CA ILE A 6 -8.05 -13.06 -7.45
C ILE A 6 -7.29 -12.82 -6.13
N PRO A 7 -7.98 -12.45 -5.06
CA PRO A 7 -7.38 -12.33 -3.74
C PRO A 7 -7.13 -13.73 -3.18
N PHE A 8 -6.04 -14.38 -3.60
CA PHE A 8 -5.73 -15.76 -3.19
C PHE A 8 -5.76 -15.95 -1.67
N ALA A 9 -5.37 -14.92 -0.92
CA ALA A 9 -5.44 -14.92 0.53
C ALA A 9 -6.85 -15.22 1.06
N ALA A 10 -7.90 -14.75 0.38
CA ALA A 10 -9.30 -14.93 0.77
C ALA A 10 -9.97 -16.19 0.20
N LEU A 11 -9.27 -17.02 -0.55
CA LEU A 11 -9.83 -18.30 -0.95
C LEU A 11 -9.97 -19.22 0.26
N HIS A 12 -11.10 -19.92 0.37
CA HIS A 12 -11.45 -20.81 1.48
C HIS A 12 -11.50 -22.25 0.99
N ASP A 13 -10.78 -23.15 1.64
CA ASP A 13 -10.68 -24.58 1.24
C ASP A 13 -11.74 -25.47 1.88
N GLY A 14 -12.64 -24.89 2.68
CA GLY A 14 -13.65 -25.59 3.48
C GLY A 14 -13.28 -25.74 4.96
N GLN A 15 -12.02 -25.48 5.32
CA GLN A 15 -11.54 -25.52 6.72
C GLN A 15 -11.08 -24.14 7.19
N GLY A 16 -10.44 -23.34 6.31
CA GLY A 16 -9.95 -22.01 6.62
C GLY A 16 -9.61 -21.23 5.35
N TYR A 17 -9.23 -19.98 5.52
CA TYR A 17 -8.72 -19.15 4.44
C TYR A 17 -7.28 -19.54 4.10
N LEU A 18 -6.90 -19.48 2.82
CA LEU A 18 -5.54 -19.85 2.41
C LEU A 18 -4.45 -18.99 3.05
N VAL A 19 -4.76 -17.75 3.45
CA VAL A 19 -3.83 -16.87 4.17
C VAL A 19 -3.39 -17.45 5.51
N GLU A 20 -4.18 -18.30 6.15
CA GLU A 20 -3.82 -18.92 7.42
C GLU A 20 -2.63 -19.88 7.26
N SER A 21 -2.46 -20.47 6.07
CA SER A 21 -1.42 -21.46 5.78
C SER A 21 -0.34 -20.97 4.81
N PHE A 22 -0.62 -19.97 3.98
CA PHE A 22 0.26 -19.55 2.88
C PHE A 22 0.46 -18.05 2.83
N ALA A 23 1.71 -17.62 2.60
CA ALA A 23 2.04 -16.26 2.20
C ALA A 23 2.02 -16.14 0.67
N PHE A 24 1.54 -15.01 0.15
CA PHE A 24 1.36 -14.81 -1.29
C PHE A 24 2.20 -13.65 -1.79
N SER A 25 2.86 -13.86 -2.93
CA SER A 25 3.43 -12.79 -3.74
C SER A 25 3.15 -13.06 -5.22
N LEU A 26 2.78 -12.02 -5.93
CA LEU A 26 2.55 -12.08 -7.37
C LEU A 26 3.83 -11.66 -8.11
N TYR A 27 4.15 -12.32 -9.19
CA TYR A 27 5.21 -11.87 -10.08
C TYR A 27 4.80 -11.99 -11.54
N SER A 28 5.39 -11.15 -12.38
CA SER A 28 5.14 -11.14 -13.81
C SER A 28 6.42 -11.49 -14.55
N THR A 29 6.31 -12.34 -15.56
CA THR A 29 7.44 -12.63 -16.47
C THR A 29 7.84 -11.41 -17.29
N ALA A 30 6.99 -10.40 -17.39
CA ALA A 30 7.29 -9.14 -18.07
C ALA A 30 8.30 -8.25 -17.29
N VAL A 31 8.41 -8.49 -15.97
CA VAL A 31 9.35 -7.77 -15.11
C VAL A 31 10.31 -8.78 -14.49
N PRO A 32 11.60 -8.78 -14.86
CA PRO A 32 12.60 -9.63 -14.22
C PRO A 32 12.67 -9.29 -12.71
N THR A 33 12.23 -10.21 -11.86
CA THR A 33 12.31 -10.07 -10.42
C THR A 33 13.61 -10.70 -9.94
N GLN A 34 14.44 -9.92 -9.27
CA GLN A 34 15.63 -10.44 -8.57
C GLN A 34 15.21 -10.76 -7.14
N PHE A 35 15.17 -12.04 -6.83
CA PHE A 35 14.92 -12.52 -5.47
C PHE A 35 16.21 -12.41 -4.66
N ALA A 36 16.36 -11.35 -3.93
CA ALA A 36 17.46 -11.15 -3.00
C ALA A 36 16.90 -10.51 -1.72
N ARG A 37 17.41 -10.93 -0.57
CA ARG A 37 17.14 -10.15 0.64
C ARG A 37 17.75 -8.78 0.45
N GLY A 38 16.90 -7.75 0.43
CA GLY A 38 17.34 -6.37 0.46
C GLY A 38 18.25 -6.15 1.67
N ALA A 39 19.22 -5.24 1.57
CA ALA A 39 19.90 -4.73 2.75
C ALA A 39 18.81 -4.25 3.72
N ARG A 40 18.92 -4.61 5.02
CA ARG A 40 17.93 -4.28 6.05
C ARG A 40 17.42 -2.86 5.86
N VAL A 41 16.14 -2.77 5.49
CA VAL A 41 15.46 -1.58 4.97
C VAL A 41 15.20 -0.53 6.04
N ALA A 42 15.56 -0.82 7.31
CA ALA A 42 15.21 -0.05 8.49
C ALA A 42 15.69 1.43 8.50
N GLU A 43 16.60 1.81 7.61
CA GLU A 43 17.30 3.10 7.82
C GLU A 43 16.76 4.29 7.03
N LYS A 44 15.87 4.10 6.02
CA LYS A 44 15.36 5.24 5.21
C LYS A 44 14.00 4.92 4.61
N ALA A 45 12.95 5.26 5.33
CA ALA A 45 11.61 5.30 4.79
C ALA A 45 11.23 6.72 4.37
N ALA A 46 10.28 6.84 3.42
CA ALA A 46 9.64 8.10 3.08
C ALA A 46 8.16 7.88 2.85
N GLY A 47 7.33 8.83 3.27
CA GLY A 47 5.89 8.80 3.15
C GLY A 47 5.32 10.00 2.41
N PHE A 48 4.26 9.77 1.64
CA PHE A 48 3.45 10.79 1.04
C PHE A 48 1.97 10.46 1.23
N GLY A 49 1.16 11.48 1.54
CA GLY A 49 -0.27 11.30 1.72
C GLY A 49 -1.09 12.45 1.15
N VAL A 50 -2.31 12.13 0.68
CA VAL A 50 -3.32 13.10 0.28
C VAL A 50 -4.53 12.92 1.17
N THR A 51 -4.83 13.91 2.00
CA THR A 51 -5.96 13.87 2.93
C THR A 51 -7.16 14.66 2.44
N ARG A 52 -6.92 15.70 1.62
CA ARG A 52 -7.91 16.68 1.19
C ARG A 52 -8.63 16.28 -0.09
N ALA A 53 -9.83 16.83 -0.27
CA ALA A 53 -10.56 16.70 -1.51
C ALA A 53 -9.87 17.48 -2.64
N HIS A 54 -9.88 16.91 -3.84
CA HIS A 54 -9.48 17.55 -5.08
C HIS A 54 -10.59 17.42 -6.14
N PRO A 55 -10.60 18.23 -7.20
CA PRO A 55 -11.60 18.10 -8.24
C PRO A 55 -11.72 16.68 -8.79
N GLY A 56 -12.87 16.05 -8.57
CA GLY A 56 -13.15 14.66 -8.97
C GLY A 56 -12.70 13.58 -7.99
N PHE A 57 -12.08 13.95 -6.85
CA PHE A 57 -11.61 13.03 -5.82
C PHE A 57 -12.14 13.43 -4.44
N SER A 58 -12.70 12.45 -3.71
CA SER A 58 -13.14 12.63 -2.33
C SER A 58 -11.95 12.78 -1.38
N PRO A 59 -12.11 13.41 -0.21
CA PRO A 59 -11.06 13.44 0.80
C PRO A 59 -10.79 12.03 1.33
N LEU A 60 -9.56 11.80 1.79
CA LEU A 60 -9.10 10.56 2.42
C LEU A 60 -8.66 10.85 3.88
N PRO A 61 -9.60 11.07 4.81
CA PRO A 61 -9.26 11.49 6.17
C PRO A 61 -8.43 10.44 6.94
N GLY A 62 -8.59 9.15 6.63
CA GLY A 62 -7.84 8.06 7.25
C GLY A 62 -6.35 8.07 6.93
N VAL A 63 -5.92 8.72 5.84
CA VAL A 63 -4.52 8.80 5.42
C VAL A 63 -3.65 9.50 6.48
N ALA A 64 -4.14 10.55 7.14
CA ALA A 64 -3.38 11.21 8.20
C ALA A 64 -3.05 10.23 9.33
N HIS A 65 -4.06 9.49 9.79
CA HIS A 65 -3.89 8.49 10.85
C HIS A 65 -2.99 7.33 10.41
N GLU A 66 -3.12 6.86 9.16
CA GLU A 66 -2.25 5.84 8.60
C GLU A 66 -0.78 6.28 8.65
N ILE A 67 -0.48 7.47 8.17
CA ILE A 67 0.89 8.01 8.18
C ILE A 67 1.41 8.17 9.61
N GLU A 68 0.61 8.70 10.53
CA GLU A 68 1.00 8.88 11.94
C GLU A 68 1.31 7.54 12.64
N THR A 69 0.57 6.47 12.33
CA THR A 69 0.76 5.17 12.97
C THR A 69 1.96 4.40 12.44
N ILE A 70 2.34 4.59 11.17
CA ILE A 70 3.45 3.83 10.58
C ILE A 70 4.80 4.56 10.66
N PHE A 71 4.81 5.90 10.63
CA PHE A 71 6.06 6.67 10.75
C PHE A 71 6.34 7.04 12.20
N ALA A 72 7.58 6.78 12.62
CA ALA A 72 8.06 7.17 13.93
C ALA A 72 8.17 8.71 13.98
N ALA A 73 7.14 9.34 14.54
CA ALA A 73 7.24 10.71 15.00
C ALA A 73 8.18 10.80 16.21
N GLN A 74 8.47 12.03 16.67
CA GLN A 74 9.36 12.26 17.82
C GLN A 74 8.87 11.57 19.12
N ASP A 75 7.63 11.13 19.16
CA ASP A 75 6.99 10.38 20.25
C ASP A 75 7.15 8.84 20.16
N GLY A 76 7.73 8.31 19.08
CA GLY A 76 8.17 6.92 19.00
C GLY A 76 7.07 5.88 18.78
N GLN A 77 5.87 6.27 18.31
CA GLN A 77 4.78 5.30 18.09
C GLN A 77 4.87 4.53 16.77
N GLY A 78 5.45 5.10 15.72
CA GLY A 78 5.62 4.41 14.43
C GLY A 78 6.89 3.55 14.38
N VAL A 79 6.95 2.65 13.41
CA VAL A 79 8.08 1.73 13.21
C VAL A 79 8.99 2.13 12.05
N LEU A 80 8.52 2.96 11.12
CA LEU A 80 9.31 3.44 9.98
C LEU A 80 10.12 4.69 10.37
N LEU A 81 11.44 4.60 10.24
CA LEU A 81 12.33 5.74 10.45
C LEU A 81 12.44 6.56 9.17
N GLY A 82 11.87 7.77 9.17
CA GLY A 82 11.89 8.65 8.01
C GLY A 82 10.89 9.80 8.09
N ASP A 83 10.82 10.56 7.01
CA ASP A 83 9.94 11.71 6.89
C ASP A 83 8.70 11.36 6.07
N ALA A 84 7.53 11.82 6.51
CA ALA A 84 6.32 11.78 5.73
C ALA A 84 5.80 13.20 5.47
N VAL A 85 5.18 13.39 4.29
CA VAL A 85 4.70 14.69 3.84
C VAL A 85 3.27 14.56 3.34
N LEU A 86 2.38 15.42 3.82
CA LEU A 86 0.96 15.41 3.47
C LEU A 86 0.59 16.60 2.57
N ASP A 87 -0.46 16.40 1.80
CA ASP A 87 -1.17 17.41 1.00
C ASP A 87 -0.20 18.26 0.15
N GLU A 88 -0.24 19.58 0.23
CA GLU A 88 0.54 20.50 -0.62
C GLU A 88 2.06 20.25 -0.58
N GLY A 89 2.56 19.60 0.49
CA GLY A 89 3.95 19.17 0.55
C GLY A 89 4.27 17.99 -0.37
N PHE A 90 3.27 17.23 -0.80
CA PHE A 90 3.38 16.15 -1.75
C PHE A 90 3.21 16.67 -3.18
N ASP A 91 4.26 17.18 -3.74
CA ASP A 91 4.34 17.67 -5.12
C ASP A 91 5.38 16.88 -5.95
N THR A 92 5.44 17.17 -7.24
CA THR A 92 6.42 16.53 -8.14
C THR A 92 7.88 16.77 -7.70
N ARG A 93 8.18 17.91 -7.07
CA ARG A 93 9.53 18.27 -6.64
C ARG A 93 9.93 17.45 -5.41
N SER A 94 9.05 17.37 -4.42
CA SER A 94 9.27 16.60 -3.19
C SER A 94 9.44 15.11 -3.48
N LEU A 95 8.59 14.53 -4.34
CA LEU A 95 8.70 13.15 -4.78
C LEU A 95 10.05 12.88 -5.46
N ARG A 96 10.46 13.73 -6.41
CA ARG A 96 11.77 13.61 -7.08
C ARG A 96 12.93 13.71 -6.10
N LYS A 97 12.86 14.63 -5.13
CA LYS A 97 13.89 14.79 -4.09
C LYS A 97 14.02 13.53 -3.23
N VAL A 98 12.90 12.91 -2.89
CA VAL A 98 12.87 11.65 -2.13
C VAL A 98 13.45 10.50 -2.96
N LEU A 99 13.03 10.33 -4.22
CA LEU A 99 13.55 9.27 -5.10
C LEU A 99 15.06 9.39 -5.34
N MET A 100 15.61 10.61 -5.41
CA MET A 100 17.07 10.80 -5.50
C MET A 100 17.82 10.32 -4.25
N ARG A 101 17.18 10.30 -3.09
CA ARG A 101 17.76 9.79 -1.83
C ARG A 101 17.69 8.26 -1.74
N LYS A 102 16.97 7.59 -2.65
CA LYS A 102 16.79 6.14 -2.74
C LYS A 102 16.31 5.55 -1.40
N PRO A 103 15.11 5.90 -0.94
CA PRO A 103 14.57 5.29 0.27
C PRO A 103 14.38 3.79 0.06
N GLY A 104 14.64 2.98 1.10
CA GLY A 104 14.35 1.56 1.05
C GLY A 104 12.85 1.28 0.99
N ILE A 105 12.06 2.05 1.77
CA ILE A 105 10.60 2.01 1.76
C ILE A 105 10.06 3.36 1.27
N LEU A 106 9.14 3.30 0.32
CA LEU A 106 8.35 4.44 -0.11
C LEU A 106 6.86 4.11 0.06
N HIS A 107 6.19 4.84 0.96
CA HIS A 107 4.76 4.66 1.21
C HIS A 107 4.00 5.85 0.61
N ILE A 108 3.01 5.58 -0.24
CA ILE A 108 2.17 6.60 -0.88
C ILE A 108 0.71 6.27 -0.63
N ALA A 109 0.03 7.12 0.14
CA ALA A 109 -1.40 7.02 0.43
C ALA A 109 -2.14 8.13 -0.34
N SER A 110 -2.69 7.79 -1.51
CA SER A 110 -3.33 8.75 -2.41
C SER A 110 -4.26 8.08 -3.41
N HIS A 111 -5.00 8.88 -4.16
CA HIS A 111 -5.79 8.38 -5.28
C HIS A 111 -4.92 8.01 -6.47
N PHE A 112 -5.28 6.90 -7.08
CA PHE A 112 -4.72 6.47 -8.35
C PHE A 112 -5.86 6.23 -9.35
N ALA A 113 -5.81 6.88 -10.50
CA ALA A 113 -6.74 6.66 -11.59
C ALA A 113 -6.06 5.85 -12.69
N LEU A 114 -6.61 4.68 -13.02
CA LEU A 114 -6.16 3.90 -14.17
C LEU A 114 -7.19 3.94 -15.28
N ARG A 115 -6.71 4.14 -16.50
CA ARG A 115 -7.45 3.94 -17.75
C ARG A 115 -6.70 2.92 -18.59
N PRO A 116 -7.15 1.67 -18.65
CA PRO A 116 -6.47 0.61 -19.38
C PRO A 116 -6.16 1.02 -20.82
N GLY A 117 -4.91 0.87 -21.26
CA GLY A 117 -4.45 1.28 -22.59
C GLY A 117 -4.21 2.78 -22.78
N GLN A 118 -4.44 3.61 -21.77
CA GLN A 118 -4.25 5.08 -21.82
C GLN A 118 -3.31 5.53 -20.71
N GLU A 119 -2.00 5.35 -20.90
CA GLU A 119 -0.99 5.67 -19.88
C GLU A 119 -0.91 7.18 -19.56
N ASP A 120 -1.25 8.04 -20.50
CA ASP A 120 -1.26 9.49 -20.29
C ASP A 120 -2.45 9.93 -19.42
N ASP A 121 -3.56 9.21 -19.49
CA ASP A 121 -4.78 9.45 -18.71
C ASP A 121 -4.80 8.64 -17.39
N SER A 122 -3.84 7.75 -17.21
CA SER A 122 -3.61 7.01 -15.96
C SER A 122 -2.60 7.76 -15.11
N PHE A 123 -2.95 8.09 -13.85
CA PHE A 123 -2.10 8.96 -13.03
C PHE A 123 -2.24 8.71 -11.53
N LEU A 124 -1.21 9.09 -10.81
CA LEU A 124 -1.20 9.29 -9.37
C LEU A 124 -1.58 10.74 -9.07
N LEU A 125 -2.56 10.95 -8.20
CA LEU A 125 -2.90 12.28 -7.70
C LEU A 125 -1.84 12.71 -6.68
N LEU A 126 -1.26 13.89 -6.85
CA LEU A 126 -0.36 14.50 -5.87
C LEU A 126 -1.14 15.42 -4.92
N GLY A 127 -0.56 15.74 -3.80
CA GLY A 127 -1.23 16.51 -2.75
C GLY A 127 -1.43 18.00 -3.08
N ASP A 128 -0.72 18.51 -4.10
CA ASP A 128 -0.97 19.83 -4.68
C ASP A 128 -2.08 19.82 -5.75
N GLY A 129 -2.75 18.67 -5.96
CA GLY A 129 -3.80 18.48 -6.96
C GLY A 129 -3.28 18.18 -8.36
N THR A 130 -1.98 18.13 -8.58
CA THR A 130 -1.43 17.77 -9.90
C THR A 130 -1.52 16.26 -10.15
N HIS A 131 -1.58 15.89 -11.43
CA HIS A 131 -1.62 14.52 -11.89
C HIS A 131 -0.25 14.09 -12.41
N LEU A 132 0.34 13.06 -11.80
CA LEU A 132 1.56 12.44 -12.30
C LEU A 132 1.20 11.21 -13.14
N SER A 133 1.23 11.34 -14.48
CA SER A 133 0.82 10.27 -15.39
C SER A 133 1.78 9.08 -15.38
N LEU A 134 1.27 7.87 -15.70
CA LEU A 134 2.09 6.67 -15.86
C LEU A 134 3.13 6.84 -16.94
N SER A 135 2.78 7.49 -18.05
CA SER A 135 3.73 7.80 -19.13
C SER A 135 4.88 8.68 -18.64
N ALA A 136 4.59 9.70 -17.81
CA ALA A 136 5.62 10.54 -17.21
C ALA A 136 6.55 9.75 -16.28
N ILE A 137 5.99 8.82 -15.49
CA ILE A 137 6.77 7.94 -14.61
C ILE A 137 7.68 7.04 -15.45
N ARG A 138 7.18 6.45 -16.53
CA ARG A 138 7.97 5.57 -17.40
C ARG A 138 9.09 6.29 -18.16
N GLN A 139 8.81 7.48 -18.66
CA GLN A 139 9.72 8.17 -19.58
C GLN A 139 10.77 9.02 -18.87
N LYS A 140 10.45 9.60 -17.70
CA LYS A 140 11.33 10.54 -17.03
C LYS A 140 12.22 9.84 -16.01
N ARG A 141 13.56 9.93 -16.22
CA ARG A 141 14.56 9.38 -15.28
C ARG A 141 14.39 9.88 -13.84
N ALA A 142 13.74 11.03 -13.65
CA ALA A 142 13.50 11.64 -12.35
C ALA A 142 12.51 10.86 -11.48
N PHE A 143 11.73 9.93 -12.07
CA PHE A 143 10.78 9.08 -11.37
C PHE A 143 11.20 7.61 -11.34
N ARG A 144 12.50 7.34 -11.35
CA ARG A 144 13.01 5.99 -11.16
C ARG A 144 12.98 5.61 -9.70
N PHE A 145 12.49 4.39 -9.44
CA PHE A 145 12.39 3.80 -8.09
C PHE A 145 13.63 2.97 -7.72
N GLN A 146 14.77 3.22 -8.36
CA GLN A 146 16.00 2.48 -8.06
C GLN A 146 16.41 2.65 -6.60
N GLY A 147 16.55 1.52 -5.88
CA GLY A 147 16.88 1.50 -4.47
C GLY A 147 15.64 1.49 -3.57
N VAL A 148 14.42 1.61 -4.12
CA VAL A 148 13.17 1.34 -3.40
C VAL A 148 12.98 -0.17 -3.35
N ASP A 149 13.15 -0.75 -2.18
CA ASP A 149 12.94 -2.18 -1.95
C ASP A 149 11.45 -2.51 -1.87
N LEU A 150 10.68 -1.64 -1.21
CA LEU A 150 9.22 -1.73 -1.15
C LEU A 150 8.57 -0.39 -1.47
N LEU A 151 7.72 -0.38 -2.51
CA LEU A 151 6.75 0.68 -2.75
C LEU A 151 5.38 0.22 -2.26
N THR A 152 4.80 0.91 -1.29
CA THR A 152 3.42 0.69 -0.85
C THR A 152 2.52 1.76 -1.44
N LEU A 153 1.44 1.31 -2.08
CA LEU A 153 0.37 2.13 -2.62
C LEU A 153 -0.90 1.87 -1.81
N SER A 154 -1.13 2.72 -0.83
CA SER A 154 -2.32 2.69 0.02
C SER A 154 -3.39 3.63 -0.51
N ALA A 155 -4.66 3.26 -0.32
CA ALA A 155 -5.82 4.03 -0.80
C ALA A 155 -5.92 4.14 -2.33
N CYS A 156 -6.14 3.01 -3.00
CA CYS A 156 -6.58 2.99 -4.39
C CYS A 156 -8.10 3.22 -4.47
N GLN A 157 -8.56 4.46 -4.37
CA GLN A 157 -9.91 4.79 -4.83
C GLN A 157 -9.86 4.92 -6.34
N THR A 158 -10.31 3.88 -7.02
CA THR A 158 -10.57 3.96 -8.45
C THR A 158 -11.72 4.94 -8.68
N ALA A 159 -11.47 6.01 -9.42
CA ALA A 159 -12.54 6.87 -9.90
C ALA A 159 -13.52 6.01 -10.69
N ARG A 160 -14.67 5.66 -10.06
CA ARG A 160 -15.83 4.94 -10.60
C ARG A 160 -15.49 3.89 -11.68
N GLY A 161 -15.31 2.64 -11.26
CA GLY A 161 -15.28 1.49 -12.16
C GLY A 161 -13.95 0.78 -12.30
N GLY A 162 -13.09 0.78 -11.26
CA GLY A 162 -11.91 -0.05 -11.26
C GLY A 162 -12.26 -1.55 -11.23
N ASP A 163 -11.63 -2.29 -12.12
CA ASP A 163 -11.75 -3.75 -12.21
C ASP A 163 -10.52 -4.48 -11.63
N GLY A 164 -9.70 -3.76 -10.85
CA GLY A 164 -8.43 -4.26 -10.29
C GLY A 164 -7.25 -4.18 -11.27
N SER A 165 -7.45 -3.70 -12.50
CA SER A 165 -6.36 -3.58 -13.50
C SER A 165 -5.34 -2.47 -13.15
N GLU A 166 -5.65 -1.62 -12.17
CA GLU A 166 -4.81 -0.54 -11.67
C GLU A 166 -3.47 -1.04 -11.13
N ILE A 167 -3.48 -2.20 -10.48
CA ILE A 167 -2.27 -2.81 -9.93
C ILE A 167 -1.28 -3.13 -11.03
N ASP A 168 -1.76 -3.65 -12.16
CA ASP A 168 -0.89 -3.93 -13.30
C ASP A 168 -0.28 -2.67 -13.89
N GLY A 169 -1.07 -1.60 -13.97
CA GLY A 169 -0.59 -0.34 -14.54
C GLY A 169 0.53 0.27 -13.71
N PHE A 170 0.25 0.61 -12.45
CA PHE A 170 1.25 1.30 -11.62
C PHE A 170 2.29 0.34 -11.05
N GLY A 171 1.89 -0.82 -10.52
CA GLY A 171 2.80 -1.78 -9.92
C GLY A 171 3.85 -2.29 -10.91
N ALA A 172 3.42 -2.73 -12.09
CA ALA A 172 4.33 -3.13 -13.15
C ALA A 172 5.22 -1.97 -13.61
N THR A 173 4.65 -0.76 -13.76
CA THR A 173 5.44 0.43 -14.13
C THR A 173 6.49 0.77 -13.08
N ALA A 174 6.14 0.71 -11.80
CA ALA A 174 7.10 0.96 -10.71
C ALA A 174 8.23 -0.06 -10.68
N GLN A 175 7.91 -1.35 -10.87
CA GLN A 175 8.93 -2.40 -10.95
C GLN A 175 9.83 -2.25 -12.18
N LEU A 176 9.28 -1.96 -13.37
CA LEU A 176 10.06 -1.64 -14.58
C LEU A 176 10.96 -0.42 -14.38
N ASN A 177 10.57 0.51 -13.52
CA ASN A 177 11.36 1.67 -13.13
C ASN A 177 12.26 1.45 -11.92
N GLY A 178 12.37 0.21 -11.42
CA GLY A 178 13.40 -0.19 -10.46
C GLY A 178 12.95 -0.45 -9.04
N ALA A 179 11.66 -0.43 -8.71
CA ALA A 179 11.16 -0.92 -7.43
C ALA A 179 11.32 -2.45 -7.35
N SER A 180 11.82 -2.98 -6.23
CA SER A 180 12.00 -4.43 -6.06
C SER A 180 10.68 -5.13 -5.78
N ALA A 181 9.84 -4.53 -4.95
CA ALA A 181 8.50 -4.98 -4.63
C ALA A 181 7.51 -3.83 -4.64
N VAL A 182 6.25 -4.15 -4.91
CA VAL A 182 5.12 -3.22 -4.80
C VAL A 182 4.00 -3.90 -4.02
N MET A 183 3.49 -3.23 -2.99
CA MET A 183 2.25 -3.60 -2.32
C MET A 183 1.16 -2.63 -2.74
N ALA A 184 0.01 -3.14 -3.16
CA ALA A 184 -1.12 -2.32 -3.60
C ALA A 184 -2.45 -3.03 -3.31
N SER A 185 -3.56 -2.29 -3.31
CA SER A 185 -4.88 -2.86 -3.07
C SER A 185 -5.63 -3.16 -4.36
N LEU A 186 -6.38 -4.27 -4.37
CA LEU A 186 -7.23 -4.72 -5.49
C LEU A 186 -8.54 -3.92 -5.60
N TRP A 187 -8.99 -3.34 -4.50
CA TRP A 187 -10.21 -2.52 -4.42
C TRP A 187 -10.06 -1.45 -3.34
N PRO A 188 -10.93 -0.42 -3.33
CA PRO A 188 -10.94 0.58 -2.28
C PRO A 188 -11.17 -0.06 -0.91
N VAL A 189 -10.30 0.20 0.04
CA VAL A 189 -10.39 -0.31 1.41
C VAL A 189 -10.95 0.77 2.32
N ALA A 190 -11.65 0.37 3.37
CA ALA A 190 -12.17 1.31 4.36
C ALA A 190 -11.03 2.04 5.09
N ASP A 191 -11.14 3.35 5.21
CA ASP A 191 -10.14 4.24 5.84
C ASP A 191 -9.73 3.77 7.25
N ALA A 192 -10.65 3.16 8.00
CA ALA A 192 -10.38 2.70 9.36
C ALA A 192 -9.61 1.35 9.43
N ALA A 193 -9.68 0.52 8.40
CA ALA A 193 -9.04 -0.80 8.37
C ALA A 193 -7.57 -0.73 7.90
N THR A 194 -7.29 0.19 6.99
CA THR A 194 -5.97 0.33 6.36
C THR A 194 -4.84 0.63 7.35
N PRO A 195 -4.98 1.60 8.29
CA PRO A 195 -3.94 1.89 9.28
C PRO A 195 -3.54 0.67 10.12
N ILE A 196 -4.53 -0.15 10.50
CA ILE A 196 -4.31 -1.36 11.31
C ILE A 196 -3.46 -2.36 10.54
N LEU A 197 -3.84 -2.69 9.31
CA LEU A 197 -3.10 -3.62 8.46
C LEU A 197 -1.69 -3.13 8.19
N MET A 198 -1.53 -1.83 7.88
CA MET A 198 -0.22 -1.24 7.60
C MET A 198 0.69 -1.22 8.82
N GLN A 199 0.15 -0.92 10.00
CA GLN A 199 0.92 -0.96 11.25
C GLN A 199 1.44 -2.37 11.53
N ASP A 200 0.59 -3.39 11.48
CA ASP A 200 0.96 -4.77 11.71
C ASP A 200 1.96 -5.26 10.66
N PHE A 201 1.73 -4.92 9.39
CA PHE A 201 2.63 -5.27 8.30
C PHE A 201 4.04 -4.70 8.51
N TYR A 202 4.16 -3.40 8.75
CA TYR A 202 5.48 -2.79 8.96
C TYR A 202 6.12 -3.22 10.28
N HIS A 203 5.33 -3.46 11.34
CA HIS A 203 5.85 -4.03 12.59
C HIS A 203 6.47 -5.41 12.33
N GLY A 204 5.78 -6.30 11.62
CA GLY A 204 6.31 -7.60 11.24
C GLY A 204 7.62 -7.51 10.45
N MET A 205 7.69 -6.60 9.48
CA MET A 205 8.92 -6.41 8.68
C MET A 205 10.08 -5.83 9.48
N ILE A 206 9.84 -4.75 10.22
CA ILE A 206 10.91 -3.92 10.79
C ILE A 206 11.33 -4.42 12.18
N ILE A 207 10.37 -4.78 13.01
CA ILE A 207 10.65 -5.17 14.40
C ILE A 207 10.91 -6.67 14.50
N GLU A 208 10.05 -7.49 13.85
CA GLU A 208 10.19 -8.95 13.92
C GLU A 208 11.16 -9.52 12.86
N GLY A 209 11.52 -8.73 11.84
CA GLY A 209 12.47 -9.12 10.81
C GLY A 209 11.92 -10.15 9.81
N LEU A 210 10.59 -10.19 9.64
CA LEU A 210 9.94 -11.05 8.67
C LEU A 210 10.22 -10.58 7.24
N ASP A 211 10.13 -11.50 6.28
CA ASP A 211 10.03 -11.10 4.88
C ASP A 211 8.68 -10.44 4.57
N LYS A 212 8.61 -9.73 3.44
CA LYS A 212 7.43 -8.92 3.07
C LYS A 212 6.17 -9.77 2.93
N ALA A 213 6.28 -10.98 2.36
CA ALA A 213 5.12 -11.84 2.16
C ALA A 213 4.59 -12.40 3.48
N GLU A 214 5.48 -12.83 4.37
CA GLU A 214 5.10 -13.34 5.70
C GLU A 214 4.58 -12.22 6.60
N ALA A 215 5.15 -11.02 6.53
CA ALA A 215 4.65 -9.86 7.27
C ALA A 215 3.22 -9.49 6.82
N LEU A 216 2.95 -9.49 5.49
CA LEU A 216 1.60 -9.24 4.98
C LEU A 216 0.63 -10.35 5.41
N ARG A 217 1.05 -11.62 5.30
CA ARG A 217 0.24 -12.76 5.77
C ARG A 217 -0.17 -12.60 7.23
N ARG A 218 0.78 -12.29 8.11
CA ARG A 218 0.49 -12.13 9.55
C ARG A 218 -0.45 -10.96 9.83
N ALA A 219 -0.24 -9.82 9.18
CA ALA A 219 -1.14 -8.68 9.32
C ALA A 219 -2.57 -9.04 8.89
N GLN A 220 -2.71 -9.77 7.78
CA GLN A 220 -4.02 -10.23 7.30
C GLN A 220 -4.67 -11.24 8.26
N VAL A 221 -3.89 -12.17 8.81
CA VAL A 221 -4.38 -13.15 9.79
C VAL A 221 -4.78 -12.48 11.11
N ALA A 222 -4.00 -11.49 11.58
CA ALA A 222 -4.34 -10.73 12.79
C ALA A 222 -5.68 -10.00 12.63
N MET A 223 -5.94 -9.39 11.46
CA MET A 223 -7.24 -8.78 11.18
C MET A 223 -8.37 -9.82 11.12
N LEU A 224 -8.13 -10.97 10.47
CA LEU A 224 -9.10 -12.08 10.41
C LEU A 224 -9.50 -12.58 11.80
N GLN A 225 -8.55 -12.63 12.73
CA GLN A 225 -8.75 -13.11 14.11
C GLN A 225 -9.26 -12.02 15.06
N GLY A 226 -9.28 -10.76 14.63
CA GLY A 226 -9.65 -9.62 15.48
C GLY A 226 -8.55 -9.21 16.46
N ASP A 227 -7.31 -9.71 16.27
CA ASP A 227 -6.17 -9.51 17.17
C ASP A 227 -5.22 -8.38 16.72
N GLY A 228 -5.57 -7.61 15.68
CA GLY A 228 -4.73 -6.51 15.17
C GLY A 228 -4.30 -5.56 16.28
N GLN A 229 -2.98 -5.27 16.38
CA GLN A 229 -2.36 -4.46 17.45
C GLN A 229 -2.79 -2.99 17.45
N GLY A 230 -3.59 -2.57 16.51
CA GLY A 230 -4.28 -1.29 16.58
C GLY A 230 -5.24 -1.27 17.77
N ALA A 231 -4.72 -1.04 18.98
CA ALA A 231 -5.51 -0.90 20.22
C ALA A 231 -6.61 0.18 20.14
N GLY A 232 -6.77 0.83 18.98
CA GLY A 232 -7.90 1.66 18.59
C GLY A 232 -9.01 0.94 17.82
N ALA A 233 -8.79 -0.29 17.37
CA ALA A 233 -9.74 -1.03 16.52
C ALA A 233 -11.08 -1.27 17.24
N THR A 234 -11.07 -1.58 18.54
CA THR A 234 -12.26 -1.73 19.36
C THR A 234 -13.03 -0.43 19.53
N ARG A 235 -12.35 0.71 19.63
CA ARG A 235 -13.03 2.03 19.77
C ARG A 235 -13.55 2.59 18.44
N ALA A 236 -12.89 2.29 17.32
CA ALA A 236 -13.36 2.70 16.00
C ALA A 236 -14.55 1.87 15.52
N ALA A 237 -14.62 0.59 15.89
CA ALA A 237 -15.75 -0.30 15.61
C ALA A 237 -17.01 0.10 16.40
N GLU A 238 -16.87 0.63 17.63
CA GLU A 238 -17.97 1.09 18.47
C GLU A 238 -18.61 2.42 18.00
N SER A 239 -17.95 3.16 17.10
CA SER A 239 -18.45 4.46 16.59
C SER A 239 -19.10 4.39 15.20
N MET A 240 -19.10 3.24 14.56
CA MET A 240 -19.76 3.00 13.28
C MET A 240 -21.13 2.36 13.51
N ASP A 241 -22.15 3.03 13.07
CA ASP A 241 -23.59 2.74 13.11
C ASP A 241 -23.99 1.27 13.36
N ASP A 242 -24.92 1.05 14.25
CA ASP A 242 -25.45 -0.17 14.89
C ASP A 242 -25.88 -1.36 13.98
N ASP A 243 -25.59 -1.36 12.67
CA ASP A 243 -26.08 -2.39 11.74
C ASP A 243 -24.96 -3.34 11.18
N GLN A 244 -23.71 -3.20 11.63
CA GLN A 244 -22.61 -4.11 11.31
C GLN A 244 -22.19 -4.85 12.60
N GLY A 245 -22.97 -5.88 12.96
CA GLY A 245 -22.75 -6.66 14.19
C GLY A 245 -21.31 -7.20 14.32
N GLU A 246 -20.80 -7.18 15.54
CA GLU A 246 -19.67 -7.84 16.24
C GLU A 246 -18.45 -8.38 15.45
N ALA A 247 -18.39 -8.32 14.10
CA ALA A 247 -17.32 -8.95 13.31
C ALA A 247 -16.09 -8.04 13.08
N GLY A 248 -16.12 -6.76 13.49
CA GLY A 248 -15.00 -5.84 13.32
C GLY A 248 -14.46 -5.87 11.87
N PHE A 249 -13.13 -5.89 11.69
CA PHE A 249 -12.47 -5.97 10.38
C PHE A 249 -12.12 -7.42 9.96
N ALA A 250 -12.74 -8.45 10.56
CA ALA A 250 -12.48 -9.87 10.25
C ALA A 250 -12.99 -10.29 8.85
N HIS A 251 -13.92 -9.54 8.25
CA HIS A 251 -14.41 -9.87 6.92
C HIS A 251 -13.30 -9.71 5.85
N PRO A 252 -13.13 -10.66 4.90
CA PRO A 252 -12.06 -10.63 3.89
C PRO A 252 -11.96 -9.34 3.08
N TYR A 253 -13.06 -8.61 2.92
CA TYR A 253 -13.08 -7.32 2.24
C TYR A 253 -12.03 -6.33 2.81
N PHE A 254 -11.78 -6.35 4.11
CA PHE A 254 -10.89 -5.40 4.77
C PHE A 254 -9.41 -5.78 4.68
N TRP A 255 -9.07 -7.06 4.77
CA TRP A 255 -7.69 -7.50 4.86
C TRP A 255 -7.13 -8.12 3.57
N SER A 256 -7.98 -8.73 2.72
CA SER A 256 -7.49 -9.42 1.53
C SER A 256 -7.32 -8.53 0.30
N ALA A 257 -7.66 -7.24 0.42
CA ALA A 257 -7.48 -6.28 -0.66
C ALA A 257 -6.01 -6.07 -1.05
N PHE A 258 -5.11 -6.11 -0.07
CA PHE A 258 -3.70 -5.85 -0.32
C PHE A 258 -2.98 -7.08 -0.85
N VAL A 259 -2.22 -6.87 -1.93
CA VAL A 259 -1.40 -7.89 -2.58
C VAL A 259 0.03 -7.39 -2.74
N LEU A 260 0.98 -8.30 -2.60
CA LEU A 260 2.40 -8.06 -2.81
C LEU A 260 2.80 -8.53 -4.20
N MET A 261 3.58 -7.73 -4.90
CA MET A 261 4.14 -8.05 -6.22
C MET A 261 5.65 -7.90 -6.22
N GLY A 262 6.36 -8.84 -6.85
CA GLY A 262 7.80 -8.79 -7.03
C GLY A 262 8.58 -9.50 -5.94
N ASN A 263 9.69 -8.90 -5.49
CA ASN A 263 10.59 -9.50 -4.51
C ASN A 263 9.94 -9.57 -3.12
N TRP A 264 9.60 -10.75 -2.69
CA TRP A 264 8.92 -11.01 -1.42
C TRP A 264 9.87 -11.16 -0.21
N LEU A 265 11.19 -11.30 -0.45
CA LEU A 265 12.22 -11.44 0.58
C LEU A 265 12.54 -10.12 1.29
#